data_3506419407659e51d7b90180f6c1f0eb
#
_entry.id   3506419407659e51d7b90180f6c1f0eb
#
_cell.length_a   1.000
_cell.length_b   1.000
_cell.length_c   1.000
_cell.angle_alpha   90.00
_cell.angle_beta   90.00
_cell.angle_gamma   90.00
#
_symmetry.space_group_name_H-M   'P 1'
#
loop_
_entity.id
_entity.type
_entity.pdbx_description
1 polymer ?
#
loop_
_entity_poly.entity_id
_entity_poly.type
_entity_poly.pdbx_seq_one_letter_code
_entity_poly.pdbx_strand_id
1 'polypeptide(L)'
;MMPYDYKYLVNYPNDLKNLSLLNSTNRDFIKEVLNKNSSRNILDTNYWNYNLIIDSYSKEKNKDFEKSFINLFFLTKNNQSKHLDLKKYFISNYNLFSEKNKKIILDNY
;
A
#
# COMPACT_ATOMS: atom_id res chain seq x y z
N MET A 1 -24.65 0.51 -7.44
CA MET A 1 -23.38 0.80 -6.78
C MET A 1 -23.01 -0.34 -5.83
N MET A 2 -21.82 -0.91 -5.99
CA MET A 2 -21.43 -2.07 -5.18
C MET A 2 -21.00 -1.61 -3.79
N PRO A 3 -21.55 -2.22 -2.71
CA PRO A 3 -21.23 -1.79 -1.36
C PRO A 3 -19.76 -2.05 -0.97
N TYR A 4 -19.02 -2.80 -1.78
CA TYR A 4 -17.64 -3.15 -1.53
C TYR A 4 -16.66 -2.43 -2.47
N ASP A 5 -17.09 -1.38 -3.17
CA ASP A 5 -16.17 -0.58 -3.97
C ASP A 5 -15.23 0.20 -3.02
N TYR A 6 -13.92 0.07 -3.23
CA TYR A 6 -12.92 0.72 -2.37
C TYR A 6 -13.06 2.26 -2.37
N LYS A 7 -13.70 2.84 -3.36
CA LYS A 7 -13.95 4.29 -3.42
C LYS A 7 -14.82 4.80 -2.27
N TYR A 8 -15.53 3.92 -1.59
CA TYR A 8 -16.24 4.27 -0.36
C TYR A 8 -15.32 4.47 0.84
N LEU A 9 -14.03 4.20 0.70
CA LEU A 9 -13.06 4.37 1.78
C LEU A 9 -12.55 5.81 1.90
N VAL A 10 -13.29 6.78 1.41
CA VAL A 10 -12.86 8.20 1.37
C VAL A 10 -12.59 8.80 2.75
N ASN A 11 -13.24 8.28 3.79
CA ASN A 11 -13.08 8.76 5.17
C ASN A 11 -11.94 8.05 5.92
N TYR A 12 -11.27 7.10 5.28
CA TYR A 12 -10.15 6.37 5.87
C TYR A 12 -8.83 6.95 5.35
N PRO A 13 -7.74 6.75 6.11
CA PRO A 13 -6.44 7.26 5.67
C PRO A 13 -6.04 6.66 4.34
N ASN A 14 -5.61 7.51 3.42
CA ASN A 14 -5.04 7.10 2.13
C ASN A 14 -3.57 7.50 2.02
N ASP A 15 -2.97 7.91 3.13
CA ASP A 15 -1.60 8.36 3.23
C ASP A 15 -0.88 7.54 4.30
N LEU A 16 0.33 7.13 4.02
CA LEU A 16 1.16 6.36 4.96
C LEU A 16 1.40 7.10 6.27
N LYS A 17 1.34 8.43 6.26
CA LYS A 17 1.53 9.24 7.47
C LYS A 17 0.39 9.12 8.47
N ASN A 18 -0.76 8.64 8.03
CA ASN A 18 -1.98 8.59 8.85
C ASN A 18 -2.31 7.19 9.34
N LEU A 19 -1.33 6.28 9.40
CA LEU A 19 -1.54 4.89 9.84
C LEU A 19 -2.18 4.81 11.23
N SER A 20 -1.83 5.75 12.12
CA SER A 20 -2.34 5.76 13.49
C SER A 20 -3.84 6.01 13.58
N LEU A 21 -4.47 6.51 12.52
CA LEU A 21 -5.92 6.74 12.51
C LEU A 21 -6.72 5.46 12.33
N LEU A 22 -6.07 4.35 11.98
CA LEU A 22 -6.75 3.08 11.75
C LEU A 22 -6.75 2.23 13.01
N ASN A 23 -7.93 1.71 13.37
CA ASN A 23 -8.05 0.68 14.39
C ASN A 23 -8.25 -0.70 13.73
N SER A 24 -8.23 -1.78 14.52
CA SER A 24 -8.34 -3.13 13.98
C SER A 24 -9.63 -3.38 13.20
N THR A 25 -10.77 -2.83 13.68
CA THR A 25 -12.07 -2.98 13.03
C THR A 25 -12.04 -2.32 11.64
N ASN A 26 -11.51 -1.10 11.56
CA ASN A 26 -11.40 -0.40 10.29
C ASN A 26 -10.46 -1.13 9.32
N ARG A 27 -9.35 -1.67 9.82
CA ARG A 27 -8.42 -2.44 8.99
C ARG A 27 -9.09 -3.65 8.35
N ASP A 28 -9.84 -4.40 9.14
CA ASP A 28 -10.53 -5.61 8.65
C ASP A 28 -11.55 -5.25 7.58
N PHE A 29 -12.33 -4.21 7.81
CA PHE A 29 -13.30 -3.72 6.84
C PHE A 29 -12.62 -3.27 5.53
N ILE A 30 -11.57 -2.48 5.64
CA ILE A 30 -10.83 -1.97 4.48
C ILE A 30 -10.24 -3.13 3.69
N LYS A 31 -9.65 -4.13 4.37
CA LYS A 31 -9.06 -5.28 3.68
C LYS A 31 -10.13 -6.09 2.95
N GLU A 32 -11.29 -6.26 3.53
CA GLU A 32 -12.41 -6.92 2.87
C GLU A 32 -12.82 -6.20 1.58
N VAL A 33 -12.99 -4.88 1.63
CA VAL A 33 -13.32 -4.06 0.46
C VAL A 33 -12.25 -4.19 -0.60
N LEU A 34 -10.98 -4.10 -0.24
CA LEU A 34 -9.86 -4.20 -1.18
C LEU A 34 -9.79 -5.57 -1.84
N ASN A 35 -10.00 -6.63 -1.08
CA ASN A 35 -9.98 -7.99 -1.63
C ASN A 35 -11.09 -8.23 -2.65
N LYS A 36 -12.25 -7.62 -2.46
CA LYS A 36 -13.36 -7.75 -3.41
C LYS A 36 -13.14 -6.96 -4.70
N ASN A 37 -12.21 -6.01 -4.69
CA ASN A 37 -11.95 -5.16 -5.85
C ASN A 37 -10.58 -5.41 -6.48
N SER A 38 -9.89 -6.49 -6.10
CA SER A 38 -8.49 -6.71 -6.47
C SER A 38 -8.24 -6.80 -7.98
N SER A 39 -9.13 -7.42 -8.74
CA SER A 39 -8.94 -7.61 -10.17
C SER A 39 -9.24 -6.37 -11.01
N ARG A 40 -10.04 -5.42 -10.49
CA ARG A 40 -10.50 -4.26 -11.26
C ARG A 40 -9.62 -3.01 -11.09
N ASN A 41 -8.78 -2.99 -10.08
CA ASN A 41 -8.09 -1.77 -9.68
C ASN A 41 -6.56 -1.88 -9.72
N ILE A 42 -6.04 -2.84 -10.47
CA ILE A 42 -4.61 -3.15 -10.48
C ILE A 42 -3.73 -1.97 -10.93
N LEU A 43 -4.26 -1.04 -11.72
CA LEU A 43 -3.53 0.14 -12.19
C LEU A 43 -3.88 1.40 -11.40
N ASP A 44 -4.69 1.29 -10.34
CA ASP A 44 -5.13 2.44 -9.56
C ASP A 44 -4.20 2.64 -8.36
N THR A 45 -3.54 3.81 -8.32
CA THR A 45 -2.60 4.13 -7.24
C THR A 45 -3.28 4.17 -5.88
N ASN A 46 -4.52 4.66 -5.80
CA ASN A 46 -5.25 4.71 -4.53
C ASN A 46 -5.53 3.31 -3.99
N TYR A 47 -5.87 2.39 -4.86
CA TYR A 47 -6.09 1.00 -4.48
C TYR A 47 -4.84 0.40 -3.82
N TRP A 48 -3.67 0.54 -4.46
CA TRP A 48 -2.42 0.01 -3.92
C TRP A 48 -1.96 0.78 -2.69
N ASN A 49 -2.29 2.06 -2.60
CA ASN A 49 -1.96 2.84 -1.42
C ASN A 49 -2.73 2.34 -0.19
N TYR A 50 -4.03 2.08 -0.33
CA TYR A 50 -4.81 1.48 0.76
C TYR A 50 -4.26 0.10 1.14
N ASN A 51 -3.93 -0.73 0.14
CA ASN A 51 -3.33 -2.04 0.40
C ASN A 51 -2.03 -1.92 1.19
N LEU A 52 -1.16 -1.02 0.80
CA LEU A 52 0.12 -0.82 1.50
C LEU A 52 -0.11 -0.37 2.94
N ILE A 53 -1.03 0.57 3.16
CA ILE A 53 -1.35 1.05 4.49
C ILE A 53 -1.82 -0.09 5.39
N ILE A 54 -2.75 -0.89 4.90
CA ILE A 54 -3.32 -1.99 5.67
C ILE A 54 -2.29 -3.09 5.92
N ASP A 55 -1.56 -3.50 4.89
CA ASP A 55 -0.58 -4.57 5.02
C ASP A 55 0.61 -4.16 5.89
N SER A 56 0.88 -2.86 6.01
CA SER A 56 1.97 -2.36 6.85
C SER A 56 1.75 -2.60 8.35
N TYR A 57 0.51 -2.83 8.78
CA TYR A 57 0.24 -3.17 10.18
C TYR A 57 0.80 -4.55 10.56
N SER A 58 0.99 -5.43 9.59
CA SER A 58 1.52 -6.78 9.83
C SER A 58 2.82 -7.04 9.07
N LYS A 59 3.55 -6.00 8.69
CA LYS A 59 4.73 -6.11 7.82
C LYS A 59 5.84 -7.01 8.37
N GLU A 60 5.92 -7.19 9.68
CA GLU A 60 6.91 -8.05 10.31
C GLU A 60 6.53 -9.53 10.21
N LYS A 61 5.25 -9.85 10.09
CA LYS A 61 4.73 -11.22 10.04
C LYS A 61 4.23 -11.62 8.66
N ASN A 62 3.70 -10.65 7.89
CA ASN A 62 3.11 -10.87 6.59
C ASN A 62 3.81 -9.99 5.56
N LYS A 63 4.30 -10.58 4.50
CA LYS A 63 5.09 -9.91 3.47
C LYS A 63 4.24 -9.35 2.31
N ASP A 64 2.92 -9.35 2.41
CA ASP A 64 2.03 -8.81 1.37
C ASP A 64 2.28 -7.32 1.12
N PHE A 65 2.79 -6.59 2.12
CA PHE A 65 3.13 -5.18 1.95
C PHE A 65 4.19 -4.96 0.85
N GLU A 66 5.08 -5.93 0.62
CA GLU A 66 6.13 -5.81 -0.40
C GLU A 66 5.53 -5.75 -1.80
N LYS A 67 4.53 -6.58 -2.09
CA LYS A 67 3.84 -6.55 -3.38
C LYS A 67 3.12 -5.23 -3.59
N SER A 68 2.39 -4.78 -2.58
CA SER A 68 1.67 -3.51 -2.65
C SER A 68 2.64 -2.33 -2.83
N PHE A 69 3.76 -2.36 -2.12
CA PHE A 69 4.80 -1.35 -2.27
C PHE A 69 5.36 -1.31 -3.69
N ILE A 70 5.73 -2.46 -4.24
CA ILE A 70 6.34 -2.52 -5.57
C ILE A 70 5.37 -2.01 -6.63
N ASN A 71 4.11 -2.45 -6.59
CA ASN A 71 3.11 -1.97 -7.54
C ASN A 71 2.93 -0.45 -7.44
N LEU A 72 2.84 0.06 -6.24
CA LEU A 72 2.68 1.49 -6.01
C LEU A 72 3.93 2.27 -6.44
N PHE A 73 5.11 1.73 -6.18
CA PHE A 73 6.37 2.35 -6.55
C PHE A 73 6.47 2.57 -8.06
N PHE A 74 6.09 1.57 -8.86
CA PHE A 74 6.09 1.70 -10.31
C PHE A 74 4.98 2.63 -10.83
N LEU A 75 3.79 2.58 -10.22
CA LEU A 75 2.68 3.42 -10.64
C LEU A 75 2.88 4.90 -10.34
N THR A 76 3.72 5.24 -9.36
CA THR A 76 3.92 6.62 -8.92
C THR A 76 5.17 7.28 -9.49
N LYS A 77 5.84 6.69 -10.46
CA LYS A 77 7.10 7.24 -11.00
C LYS A 77 6.98 8.68 -11.48
N ASN A 78 5.81 9.07 -11.98
CA ASN A 78 5.57 10.42 -12.48
C ASN A 78 4.99 11.37 -11.42
N ASN A 79 4.83 10.90 -10.19
CA ASN A 79 4.36 11.70 -9.07
C ASN A 79 5.48 11.82 -8.05
N GLN A 80 6.26 12.89 -8.14
CA GLN A 80 7.47 13.05 -7.34
C GLN A 80 7.21 13.04 -5.83
N SER A 81 6.17 13.71 -5.38
CA SER A 81 5.85 13.78 -3.95
C SER A 81 5.50 12.41 -3.37
N LYS A 82 4.63 11.67 -4.05
CA LYS A 82 4.21 10.34 -3.61
C LYS A 82 5.37 9.34 -3.71
N HIS A 83 6.13 9.43 -4.77
CA HIS A 83 7.29 8.57 -4.97
C HIS A 83 8.36 8.79 -3.90
N LEU A 84 8.57 10.04 -3.49
CA LEU A 84 9.48 10.37 -2.39
C LEU A 84 9.01 9.76 -1.07
N ASP A 85 7.72 9.80 -0.77
CA ASP A 85 7.16 9.18 0.43
C ASP A 85 7.42 7.67 0.43
N LEU A 86 7.31 7.03 -0.72
CA LEU A 86 7.60 5.59 -0.86
C LEU A 86 9.10 5.30 -0.66
N LYS A 87 9.98 6.14 -1.16
CA LYS A 87 11.42 5.99 -0.93
C LYS A 87 11.74 6.08 0.56
N LYS A 88 11.11 7.01 1.28
CA LYS A 88 11.27 7.13 2.73
C LYS A 88 10.76 5.88 3.46
N TYR A 89 9.63 5.35 3.02
CA TYR A 89 9.10 4.11 3.56
C TYR A 89 10.06 2.95 3.35
N PHE A 90 10.62 2.83 2.16
CA PHE A 90 11.58 1.78 1.83
C PHE A 90 12.81 1.84 2.73
N ILE A 91 13.39 3.03 2.90
CA ILE A 91 14.56 3.21 3.75
C ILE A 91 14.24 2.84 5.20
N SER A 92 13.10 3.30 5.72
CA SER A 92 12.69 3.03 7.09
C SER A 92 12.43 1.56 7.38
N ASN A 93 12.08 0.79 6.35
CA ASN A 93 11.71 -0.62 6.48
C ASN A 93 12.63 -1.55 5.68
N TYR A 94 13.81 -1.07 5.33
CA TYR A 94 14.73 -1.76 4.40
C TYR A 94 14.95 -3.23 4.78
N ASN A 95 15.21 -3.50 6.06
CA ASN A 95 15.52 -4.85 6.53
C ASN A 95 14.33 -5.81 6.49
N LEU A 96 13.12 -5.30 6.32
CA LEU A 96 11.92 -6.13 6.25
C LEU A 96 11.63 -6.62 4.83
N PHE A 97 12.25 -6.00 3.82
CA PHE A 97 12.09 -6.43 2.43
C PHE A 97 12.98 -7.63 2.13
N SER A 98 12.47 -8.54 1.29
CA SER A 98 13.29 -9.66 0.79
C SER A 98 14.41 -9.14 -0.11
N GLU A 99 15.49 -9.90 -0.23
CA GLU A 99 16.64 -9.52 -1.06
C GLU A 99 16.24 -9.32 -2.53
N LYS A 100 15.36 -10.17 -3.04
CA LYS A 100 14.82 -10.05 -4.40
C LYS A 100 14.13 -8.71 -4.59
N ASN A 101 13.26 -8.32 -3.66
CA ASN A 101 12.50 -7.08 -3.78
C ASN A 101 13.36 -5.85 -3.54
N LYS A 102 14.35 -5.93 -2.64
CA LYS A 102 15.34 -4.86 -2.47
C LYS A 102 16.03 -4.55 -3.80
N LYS A 103 16.43 -5.60 -4.52
CA LYS A 103 17.10 -5.42 -5.81
C LYS A 103 16.18 -4.76 -6.84
N ILE A 104 14.94 -5.23 -6.94
CA ILE A 104 13.96 -4.65 -7.86
C ILE A 104 13.76 -3.16 -7.58
N ILE A 105 13.60 -2.80 -6.32
CA ILE A 105 13.37 -1.40 -5.93
C ILE A 105 14.61 -0.56 -6.21
N LEU A 106 15.80 -1.02 -5.82
CA LEU A 106 17.04 -0.27 -6.01
C LEU A 106 17.41 -0.10 -7.49
N ASP A 107 17.15 -1.11 -8.31
CA ASP A 107 17.40 -1.02 -9.75
C ASP A 107 16.48 0.01 -10.43
N ASN A 108 15.37 0.39 -9.79
CA ASN A 108 14.39 1.35 -10.31
C ASN A 108 14.28 2.61 -9.44
N TYR A 109 15.24 2.82 -8.57
CA TYR A 109 15.20 3.92 -7.61
C TYR A 109 15.45 5.26 -8.32
#